data_e4883f99b43ed102dcee35837b2c3b87
#
_entry.id   e4883f99b43ed102dcee35837b2c3b87
#
_cell.length_a   1.000
_cell.length_b   1.000
_cell.length_c   1.000
_cell.angle_alpha   90.00
_cell.angle_beta   90.00
_cell.angle_gamma   90.00
#
_symmetry.space_group_name_H-M   'P 1'
#
loop_
_entity.id
_entity.type
_entity.pdbx_description
1 polymer ?
#
loop_
_entity_poly.entity_id
_entity_poly.type
_entity_poly.pdbx_seq_one_letter_code
_entity_poly.pdbx_strand_id
1 'polypeptide(L)'
;EILQSNEFPPFWHETDLFFYPILNIEGEKLQYTIRAFSGLVPLFGVVRLPVYALPGLLGELEGLIQLKSITGDFYKKYTDSNTGKEYIFLSCITDQQRDALLNYALDESEFLSPFGLRSLSRYHREKPVYIHTSRQRVEIKYCPGELESKMFGGNTNWFGPIWFPLNYLFLDSMDKWGTVYEELKIPVPFMKKNLTFKEIAQEIRQRIRNLFIPDNRGEIPSLASFTCFKDNSLWKNYYLFFEYFNGDSGEGIGASHQTGWTA
;
A
#
# COMPACT_ATOMS: atom_id res chain seq x y z
N GLU A 1 -19.29 11.48 -1.78
CA GLU A 1 -20.44 11.71 -0.87
C GLU A 1 -20.36 10.88 0.41
N ILE A 2 -19.95 9.59 0.34
CA ILE A 2 -19.79 8.73 1.55
C ILE A 2 -18.69 9.26 2.48
N LEU A 3 -17.62 9.85 1.93
CA LEU A 3 -16.49 10.37 2.73
C LEU A 3 -16.83 11.67 3.50
N GLN A 4 -17.98 12.31 3.19
CA GLN A 4 -18.42 13.57 3.79
C GLN A 4 -19.81 13.49 4.42
N SER A 5 -20.42 12.28 4.50
CA SER A 5 -21.73 12.15 5.11
C SER A 5 -21.63 12.28 6.64
N ASN A 6 -22.54 13.07 7.24
CA ASN A 6 -22.66 13.20 8.70
C ASN A 6 -23.07 11.89 9.40
N GLU A 7 -23.30 10.81 8.66
CA GLU A 7 -23.68 9.49 9.19
C GLU A 7 -22.47 8.65 9.66
N PHE A 8 -21.25 9.02 9.24
CA PHE A 8 -20.02 8.34 9.62
C PHE A 8 -19.00 9.33 10.17
N PRO A 9 -18.24 8.97 11.19
CA PRO A 9 -17.06 9.74 11.54
C PRO A 9 -16.11 9.84 10.33
N PRO A 10 -15.33 10.92 10.19
CA PRO A 10 -14.41 11.05 9.06
C PRO A 10 -13.38 9.93 9.08
N PHE A 11 -13.07 9.36 7.90
CA PHE A 11 -12.00 8.38 7.77
C PHE A 11 -10.61 9.00 7.98
N TRP A 12 -10.44 10.25 7.56
CA TRP A 12 -9.21 11.01 7.74
C TRP A 12 -9.08 11.55 9.16
N HIS A 13 -7.95 11.26 9.80
CA HIS A 13 -7.63 11.76 11.14
C HIS A 13 -6.66 12.93 11.04
N GLU A 14 -7.12 14.13 11.36
CA GLU A 14 -6.41 15.39 11.13
C GLU A 14 -5.10 15.52 11.94
N THR A 15 -5.03 14.92 13.11
CA THR A 15 -3.82 14.96 13.94
C THR A 15 -2.77 13.97 13.48
N ASP A 16 -3.19 12.73 13.17
CA ASP A 16 -2.26 11.68 12.75
C ASP A 16 -1.97 11.74 11.25
N LEU A 17 -2.75 12.50 10.50
CA LEU A 17 -2.66 12.60 9.04
C LEU A 17 -2.69 11.23 8.35
N PHE A 18 -3.66 10.41 8.76
CA PHE A 18 -3.83 9.04 8.26
C PHE A 18 -5.31 8.68 8.12
N PHE A 19 -5.65 7.78 7.18
CA PHE A 19 -7.01 7.24 7.06
C PHE A 19 -7.18 6.03 7.96
N TYR A 20 -8.09 6.12 8.91
CA TYR A 20 -8.39 5.04 9.83
C TYR A 20 -9.71 4.33 9.50
N PRO A 21 -9.79 3.02 9.77
CA PRO A 21 -11.02 2.26 9.57
C PRO A 21 -12.11 2.69 10.57
N ILE A 22 -13.34 2.69 10.09
CA ILE A 22 -14.53 2.83 10.90
C ILE A 22 -15.16 1.45 11.04
N LEU A 23 -15.28 0.97 12.25
CA LEU A 23 -15.91 -0.31 12.54
C LEU A 23 -17.30 -0.07 13.13
N ASN A 24 -18.28 -0.84 12.65
CA ASN A 24 -19.59 -0.90 13.26
C ASN A 24 -19.61 -2.04 14.28
N ILE A 25 -19.59 -1.69 15.55
CA ILE A 25 -19.62 -2.66 16.65
C ILE A 25 -20.93 -2.48 17.40
N GLU A 26 -21.80 -3.48 17.31
CA GLU A 26 -23.08 -3.51 18.00
C GLU A 26 -23.98 -2.29 17.73
N GLY A 27 -23.88 -1.72 16.51
CA GLY A 27 -24.65 -0.56 16.09
C GLY A 27 -23.91 0.78 16.26
N GLU A 28 -22.81 0.81 16.98
CA GLU A 28 -21.99 2.01 17.12
C GLU A 28 -20.87 2.05 16.07
N LYS A 29 -20.75 3.19 15.38
CA LYS A 29 -19.72 3.44 14.37
C LYS A 29 -18.55 4.17 15.01
N LEU A 30 -17.44 3.46 15.22
CA LEU A 30 -16.27 3.98 15.90
C LEU A 30 -15.05 3.95 14.97
N GLN A 31 -14.29 5.04 14.96
CA GLN A 31 -12.99 5.09 14.29
C GLN A 31 -11.94 4.45 15.19
N TYR A 32 -11.18 3.50 14.63
CA TYR A 32 -10.09 2.84 15.34
C TYR A 32 -8.74 3.23 14.74
N THR A 33 -7.79 3.64 15.56
CA THR A 33 -6.45 4.07 15.16
C THR A 33 -5.56 2.88 14.76
N ILE A 34 -6.06 2.07 13.81
CA ILE A 34 -5.37 0.93 13.25
C ILE A 34 -4.63 1.37 11.99
N ARG A 35 -3.31 1.42 12.04
CA ARG A 35 -2.45 1.72 10.89
C ARG A 35 -2.31 0.48 10.02
N ALA A 36 -3.39 0.16 9.32
CA ALA A 36 -3.43 -0.93 8.35
C ALA A 36 -3.19 -0.40 6.94
N PHE A 37 -2.79 -1.27 6.03
CA PHE A 37 -2.56 -0.93 4.61
C PHE A 37 -3.80 -0.31 3.95
N SER A 38 -5.00 -0.64 4.45
CA SER A 38 -6.25 -0.02 4.00
C SER A 38 -6.24 1.51 4.12
N GLY A 39 -5.51 2.06 5.09
CA GLY A 39 -5.32 3.50 5.22
C GLY A 39 -4.41 4.12 4.15
N LEU A 40 -3.62 3.31 3.44
CA LEU A 40 -2.82 3.73 2.28
C LEU A 40 -3.57 3.61 0.96
N VAL A 41 -4.70 2.87 0.93
CA VAL A 41 -5.49 2.63 -0.29
C VAL A 41 -5.92 3.92 -1.01
N PRO A 42 -6.24 5.03 -0.33
CA PRO A 42 -6.55 6.28 -1.01
C PRO A 42 -5.44 6.80 -1.95
N LEU A 43 -4.16 6.42 -1.73
CA LEU A 43 -3.07 6.69 -2.68
C LEU A 43 -3.30 6.04 -4.05
N PHE A 44 -4.06 4.94 -4.11
CA PHE A 44 -4.35 4.18 -5.33
C PHE A 44 -5.58 4.71 -6.07
N GLY A 45 -6.36 5.56 -5.43
CA GLY A 45 -7.53 6.23 -5.98
C GLY A 45 -7.15 7.28 -7.02
N VAL A 46 -6.34 6.91 -8.00
CA VAL A 46 -5.84 7.77 -9.07
C VAL A 46 -6.16 7.17 -10.43
N VAL A 47 -6.63 8.03 -11.33
CA VAL A 47 -6.98 7.65 -12.70
C VAL A 47 -6.32 8.60 -13.69
N ARG A 48 -5.73 8.02 -14.72
CA ARG A 48 -5.16 8.74 -15.87
C ARG A 48 -6.00 8.44 -17.11
N LEU A 49 -6.67 9.43 -17.64
CA LEU A 49 -7.56 9.31 -18.80
C LEU A 49 -7.00 10.09 -19.99
N PRO A 50 -6.76 9.46 -21.15
CA PRO A 50 -6.36 10.19 -22.34
C PRO A 50 -7.53 11.00 -22.90
N VAL A 51 -7.34 12.30 -23.11
CA VAL A 51 -8.39 13.22 -23.59
C VAL A 51 -8.96 12.75 -24.93
N TYR A 52 -8.12 12.20 -25.82
CA TYR A 52 -8.55 11.72 -27.13
C TYR A 52 -9.48 10.48 -27.07
N ALA A 53 -9.51 9.76 -25.96
CA ALA A 53 -10.40 8.60 -25.78
C ALA A 53 -11.76 8.99 -25.15
N LEU A 54 -12.00 10.28 -24.92
CA LEU A 54 -13.20 10.80 -24.26
C LEU A 54 -14.05 11.73 -25.18
N PRO A 55 -14.20 11.45 -26.50
CA PRO A 55 -15.00 12.31 -27.36
C PRO A 55 -16.46 12.32 -26.88
N GLY A 56 -16.96 13.51 -26.58
CA GLY A 56 -18.33 13.71 -26.03
C GLY A 56 -18.45 13.61 -24.51
N LEU A 57 -17.60 12.89 -23.82
CA LEU A 57 -17.61 12.74 -22.36
C LEU A 57 -16.85 13.85 -21.64
N LEU A 58 -15.90 14.50 -22.34
CA LEU A 58 -15.04 15.53 -21.74
C LEU A 58 -15.81 16.70 -21.18
N GLY A 59 -16.78 17.24 -21.95
CA GLY A 59 -17.59 18.36 -21.52
C GLY A 59 -18.50 18.02 -20.32
N GLU A 60 -19.04 16.80 -20.28
CA GLU A 60 -19.82 16.32 -19.14
C GLU A 60 -18.95 16.17 -17.89
N LEU A 61 -17.75 15.60 -18.03
CA LEU A 61 -16.79 15.46 -16.95
C LEU A 61 -16.35 16.81 -16.39
N GLU A 62 -15.98 17.75 -17.27
CA GLU A 62 -15.61 19.12 -16.89
C GLU A 62 -16.78 19.85 -16.21
N GLY A 63 -18.01 19.68 -16.71
CA GLY A 63 -19.21 20.20 -16.07
C GLY A 63 -19.45 19.63 -14.67
N LEU A 64 -19.28 18.31 -14.49
CA LEU A 64 -19.39 17.67 -13.17
C LEU A 64 -18.29 18.14 -12.20
N ILE A 65 -17.08 18.35 -12.68
CA ILE A 65 -15.95 18.87 -11.89
C ILE A 65 -16.26 20.29 -11.43
N GLN A 66 -16.76 21.15 -12.32
CA GLN A 66 -17.14 22.52 -11.98
C GLN A 66 -18.32 22.57 -10.99
N LEU A 67 -19.37 21.78 -11.21
CA LEU A 67 -20.55 21.70 -10.35
C LEU A 67 -20.23 21.21 -8.93
N LYS A 68 -19.27 20.30 -8.82
CA LYS A 68 -18.86 19.75 -7.52
C LYS A 68 -17.71 20.52 -6.85
N SER A 69 -17.29 21.65 -7.44
CA SER A 69 -16.10 22.40 -6.99
C SER A 69 -14.86 21.53 -6.81
N ILE A 70 -14.74 20.46 -7.63
CA ILE A 70 -13.58 19.59 -7.65
C ILE A 70 -12.50 20.32 -8.44
N THR A 71 -11.59 20.95 -7.74
CA THR A 71 -10.51 21.75 -8.32
C THR A 71 -9.19 21.44 -7.59
N GLY A 72 -8.10 21.90 -8.17
CA GLY A 72 -6.79 21.78 -7.51
C GLY A 72 -6.27 20.36 -7.45
N ASP A 73 -6.11 19.82 -6.26
CA ASP A 73 -5.43 18.56 -5.99
C ASP A 73 -6.14 17.32 -6.58
N PHE A 74 -7.49 17.40 -6.74
CA PHE A 74 -8.30 16.26 -7.20
C PHE A 74 -8.39 16.13 -8.72
N TYR A 75 -8.09 17.19 -9.46
CA TYR A 75 -8.18 17.24 -10.92
C TYR A 75 -7.02 18.01 -11.52
N LYS A 76 -6.36 17.42 -12.51
CA LYS A 76 -5.32 18.07 -13.29
C LYS A 76 -5.39 17.67 -14.75
N LYS A 77 -5.43 18.64 -15.65
CA LYS A 77 -5.21 18.42 -17.07
C LYS A 77 -3.76 18.73 -17.41
N TYR A 78 -3.08 17.85 -18.13
CA TYR A 78 -1.67 17.99 -18.46
C TYR A 78 -1.31 17.36 -19.80
N THR A 79 -0.18 17.78 -20.37
CA THR A 79 0.42 17.15 -21.54
C THR A 79 1.55 16.25 -21.09
N ASP A 80 1.50 14.99 -21.48
CA ASP A 80 2.55 14.00 -21.21
C ASP A 80 3.79 14.37 -22.03
N SER A 81 4.92 14.57 -21.35
CA SER A 81 6.17 15.05 -21.96
C SER A 81 6.76 14.06 -22.96
N ASN A 82 6.51 12.75 -22.79
CA ASN A 82 7.06 11.70 -23.65
C ASN A 82 6.24 11.49 -24.92
N THR A 83 4.92 11.68 -24.84
CA THR A 83 4.00 11.35 -25.94
C THR A 83 3.42 12.58 -26.62
N GLY A 84 3.52 13.77 -26.01
CA GLY A 84 2.88 15.01 -26.47
C GLY A 84 1.35 14.99 -26.41
N LYS A 85 0.74 13.96 -25.79
CA LYS A 85 -0.71 13.80 -25.70
C LYS A 85 -1.27 14.42 -24.44
N GLU A 86 -2.51 14.92 -24.52
CA GLU A 86 -3.22 15.45 -23.35
C GLU A 86 -3.91 14.35 -22.55
N TYR A 87 -3.82 14.48 -21.23
CA TYR A 87 -4.46 13.59 -20.26
C TYR A 87 -5.16 14.37 -19.17
N ILE A 88 -6.18 13.72 -18.60
CA ILE A 88 -6.80 14.11 -17.33
C ILE A 88 -6.29 13.17 -16.27
N PHE A 89 -5.89 13.74 -15.15
CA PHE A 89 -5.56 13.03 -13.93
C PHE A 89 -6.59 13.36 -12.86
N LEU A 90 -7.13 12.33 -12.25
CA LEU A 90 -8.06 12.43 -11.13
C LEU A 90 -7.47 11.74 -9.92
N SER A 91 -7.59 12.35 -8.76
CA SER A 91 -7.21 11.80 -7.44
C SER A 91 -8.39 11.86 -6.49
N CYS A 92 -8.46 10.97 -5.52
CA CYS A 92 -9.43 11.04 -4.43
C CYS A 92 -8.89 11.68 -3.16
N ILE A 93 -7.61 12.11 -3.15
CA ILE A 93 -6.93 12.73 -2.01
C ILE A 93 -6.23 14.02 -2.41
N THR A 94 -6.00 14.89 -1.43
CA THR A 94 -5.22 16.11 -1.59
C THR A 94 -3.72 15.83 -1.65
N ASP A 95 -2.94 16.80 -2.13
CA ASP A 95 -1.48 16.72 -2.12
C ASP A 95 -0.92 16.55 -0.70
N GLN A 96 -1.49 17.24 0.28
CA GLN A 96 -1.12 17.10 1.69
C GLN A 96 -1.37 15.68 2.22
N GLN A 97 -2.53 15.10 1.91
CA GLN A 97 -2.86 13.73 2.30
C GLN A 97 -1.94 12.72 1.63
N ARG A 98 -1.65 12.90 0.33
CA ARG A 98 -0.68 12.07 -0.41
C ARG A 98 0.68 12.06 0.27
N ASP A 99 1.23 13.25 0.56
CA ASP A 99 2.57 13.37 1.14
C ASP A 99 2.64 12.78 2.55
N ALA A 100 1.58 12.96 3.35
CA ALA A 100 1.48 12.34 4.67
C ALA A 100 1.45 10.82 4.59
N LEU A 101 0.63 10.23 3.70
CA LEU A 101 0.54 8.79 3.52
C LEU A 101 1.85 8.19 2.99
N LEU A 102 2.57 8.91 2.12
CA LEU A 102 3.88 8.48 1.64
C LEU A 102 4.92 8.46 2.77
N ASN A 103 4.85 9.39 3.71
CA ASN A 103 5.72 9.37 4.88
C ASN A 103 5.49 8.12 5.74
N TYR A 104 4.23 7.69 5.94
CA TYR A 104 3.94 6.42 6.60
C TYR A 104 4.43 5.22 5.79
N ALA A 105 4.15 5.19 4.48
CA ALA A 105 4.53 4.09 3.62
C ALA A 105 6.05 3.87 3.56
N LEU A 106 6.84 4.94 3.65
CA LEU A 106 8.29 4.96 3.47
C LEU A 106 9.08 5.01 4.78
N ASP A 107 8.44 4.78 5.92
CA ASP A 107 9.08 4.69 7.24
C ASP A 107 9.20 3.22 7.69
N GLU A 108 10.41 2.77 8.04
CA GLU A 108 10.65 1.39 8.51
C GLU A 108 10.06 1.11 9.90
N SER A 109 9.79 2.12 10.70
CA SER A 109 9.03 1.98 11.95
C SER A 109 7.53 1.77 11.70
N GLU A 110 7.08 2.05 10.49
CA GLU A 110 5.69 1.93 10.03
C GLU A 110 5.56 0.79 8.99
N PHE A 111 5.30 1.14 7.71
CA PHE A 111 4.99 0.14 6.70
C PHE A 111 6.20 -0.38 5.92
N LEU A 112 7.28 0.39 5.81
CA LEU A 112 8.42 -0.02 5.00
C LEU A 112 9.19 -1.17 5.64
N SER A 113 9.48 -2.20 4.86
CA SER A 113 10.37 -3.29 5.26
C SER A 113 11.54 -3.44 4.28
N PRO A 114 12.56 -4.23 4.60
CA PRO A 114 13.62 -4.58 3.63
C PRO A 114 13.10 -5.27 2.36
N PHE A 115 11.84 -5.73 2.36
CA PHE A 115 11.26 -6.59 1.33
C PHE A 115 9.97 -6.03 0.69
N GLY A 116 9.61 -4.77 0.96
CA GLY A 116 8.40 -4.12 0.46
C GLY A 116 7.56 -3.50 1.57
N LEU A 117 6.28 -3.25 1.30
CA LEU A 117 5.36 -2.65 2.27
C LEU A 117 4.57 -3.72 3.02
N ARG A 118 4.51 -3.56 4.33
CA ARG A 118 3.76 -4.39 5.28
C ARG A 118 2.26 -4.14 5.20
N SER A 119 1.46 -5.16 5.45
CA SER A 119 -0.01 -5.05 5.50
C SER A 119 -0.55 -4.36 6.75
N LEU A 120 0.20 -4.39 7.86
CA LEU A 120 -0.04 -3.61 9.08
C LEU A 120 1.25 -2.92 9.49
N SER A 121 1.16 -1.70 9.99
CA SER A 121 2.32 -0.95 10.47
C SER A 121 3.02 -1.69 11.62
N ARG A 122 4.35 -1.68 11.57
CA ARG A 122 5.22 -2.19 12.64
C ARG A 122 5.02 -1.46 13.97
N TYR A 123 4.51 -0.23 13.94
CA TYR A 123 4.12 0.54 15.12
C TYR A 123 3.24 -0.28 16.09
N HIS A 124 2.36 -1.12 15.56
CA HIS A 124 1.47 -1.97 16.37
C HIS A 124 2.16 -3.16 17.05
N ARG A 125 3.48 -3.31 16.89
CA ARG A 125 4.25 -4.27 17.70
C ARG A 125 4.24 -3.90 19.17
N GLU A 126 4.50 -2.61 19.45
CA GLU A 126 4.58 -2.06 20.81
C GLU A 126 3.27 -1.41 21.27
N LYS A 127 2.40 -1.04 20.32
CA LYS A 127 1.13 -0.37 20.56
C LYS A 127 -0.03 -1.10 19.90
N PRO A 128 -0.41 -2.28 20.38
CA PRO A 128 -1.55 -3.02 19.86
C PRO A 128 -2.85 -2.24 20.09
N VAL A 129 -3.82 -2.43 19.19
CA VAL A 129 -5.17 -1.88 19.34
C VAL A 129 -6.10 -2.98 19.82
N TYR A 130 -6.98 -2.63 20.73
CA TYR A 130 -7.95 -3.57 21.29
C TYR A 130 -9.37 -3.17 20.90
N ILE A 131 -10.09 -4.11 20.28
CA ILE A 131 -11.49 -3.97 19.95
C ILE A 131 -12.30 -4.78 20.96
N HIS A 132 -13.21 -4.13 21.65
CA HIS A 132 -14.09 -4.74 22.64
C HIS A 132 -15.47 -4.96 22.04
N THR A 133 -15.97 -6.18 22.13
CA THR A 133 -17.35 -6.53 21.80
C THR A 133 -18.00 -7.15 23.02
N SER A 134 -19.33 -7.31 23.02
CA SER A 134 -20.04 -8.01 24.10
C SER A 134 -19.60 -9.47 24.32
N ARG A 135 -18.95 -10.07 23.30
CA ARG A 135 -18.57 -11.49 23.31
C ARG A 135 -17.09 -11.72 23.57
N GLN A 136 -16.23 -10.81 23.12
CA GLN A 136 -14.77 -11.02 23.16
C GLN A 136 -13.98 -9.71 23.02
N ARG A 137 -12.74 -9.76 23.47
CA ARG A 137 -11.73 -8.75 23.19
C ARG A 137 -10.86 -9.24 22.04
N VAL A 138 -10.72 -8.43 21.00
CA VAL A 138 -9.86 -8.70 19.85
C VAL A 138 -8.62 -7.83 19.92
N GLU A 139 -7.45 -8.42 19.83
CA GLU A 139 -6.17 -7.71 19.76
C GLU A 139 -5.72 -7.59 18.31
N ILE A 140 -5.46 -6.36 17.86
CA ILE A 140 -4.80 -6.06 16.59
C ILE A 140 -3.36 -5.70 16.89
N LYS A 141 -2.45 -6.63 16.62
CA LYS A 141 -1.03 -6.50 16.89
C LYS A 141 -0.22 -6.85 15.66
N TYR A 142 0.91 -6.15 15.44
CA TYR A 142 1.83 -6.51 14.37
C TYR A 142 2.41 -7.92 14.57
N CYS A 143 2.22 -8.74 13.57
CA CYS A 143 2.76 -10.08 13.47
C CYS A 143 3.33 -10.27 12.06
N PRO A 144 4.66 -10.35 11.88
CA PRO A 144 5.27 -10.38 10.54
C PRO A 144 5.08 -11.68 9.77
N GLY A 145 4.78 -12.78 10.46
CA GLY A 145 4.64 -14.13 9.92
C GLY A 145 3.23 -14.69 10.04
N GLU A 146 3.08 -15.97 10.28
CA GLU A 146 1.79 -16.61 10.52
C GLU A 146 1.16 -16.15 11.84
N LEU A 147 -0.17 -16.06 11.87
CA LEU A 147 -0.91 -15.82 13.09
C LEU A 147 -1.16 -17.15 13.83
N GLU A 148 -0.93 -17.15 15.14
CA GLU A 148 -1.34 -18.26 16.00
C GLU A 148 -2.87 -18.35 16.14
N SER A 149 -3.56 -17.23 15.94
CA SER A 149 -5.01 -17.10 16.07
C SER A 149 -5.72 -17.38 14.76
N LYS A 150 -6.71 -18.28 14.76
CA LYS A 150 -7.59 -18.57 13.61
C LYS A 150 -8.70 -17.54 13.39
N MET A 151 -8.69 -16.42 14.08
CA MET A 151 -9.84 -15.51 14.21
C MET A 151 -10.22 -14.77 12.93
N PHE A 152 -9.32 -14.62 11.95
CA PHE A 152 -9.55 -13.88 10.71
C PHE A 152 -9.47 -14.77 9.46
N GLY A 153 -10.04 -15.96 9.52
CA GLY A 153 -10.27 -16.76 8.31
C GLY A 153 -9.18 -17.77 7.97
N GLY A 154 -8.42 -18.29 8.93
CA GLY A 154 -7.53 -19.42 8.73
C GLY A 154 -6.06 -19.05 8.65
N ASN A 155 -5.34 -19.54 7.65
CA ASN A 155 -3.88 -19.47 7.56
C ASN A 155 -3.33 -18.11 7.06
N THR A 156 -4.20 -17.22 6.59
CA THR A 156 -3.77 -15.92 6.05
C THR A 156 -3.62 -14.88 7.15
N ASN A 157 -2.49 -14.18 7.14
CA ASN A 157 -2.20 -13.11 8.07
C ASN A 157 -2.14 -11.75 7.36
N TRP A 158 -3.01 -10.81 7.77
CA TRP A 158 -3.03 -9.43 7.27
C TRP A 158 -2.46 -8.42 8.28
N PHE A 159 -1.78 -8.89 9.34
CA PHE A 159 -1.28 -8.05 10.41
C PHE A 159 0.24 -7.85 10.40
N GLY A 160 0.84 -7.77 9.20
CA GLY A 160 2.25 -7.45 9.09
C GLY A 160 3.00 -8.01 7.89
N PRO A 161 2.59 -9.16 7.30
CA PRO A 161 3.26 -9.71 6.13
C PRO A 161 3.20 -8.79 4.92
N ILE A 162 4.06 -9.09 3.96
CA ILE A 162 4.11 -8.45 2.65
C ILE A 162 3.25 -9.23 1.69
N TRP A 163 2.29 -8.53 1.07
CA TRP A 163 1.39 -9.04 0.05
C TRP A 163 1.69 -8.39 -1.29
N PHE A 164 1.98 -9.17 -2.31
CA PHE A 164 2.36 -8.65 -3.62
C PHE A 164 1.26 -7.83 -4.29
N PRO A 165 -0.02 -8.23 -4.29
CA PRO A 165 -1.08 -7.40 -4.88
C PRO A 165 -1.16 -6.01 -4.29
N LEU A 166 -0.97 -5.85 -2.97
CA LEU A 166 -0.96 -4.55 -2.33
C LEU A 166 0.25 -3.71 -2.76
N ASN A 167 1.43 -4.34 -2.80
CA ASN A 167 2.65 -3.68 -3.27
C ASN A 167 2.58 -3.31 -4.75
N TYR A 168 1.96 -4.16 -5.59
CA TYR A 168 1.72 -3.86 -6.99
C TYR A 168 0.82 -2.64 -7.17
N LEU A 169 -0.29 -2.56 -6.44
CA LEU A 169 -1.19 -1.40 -6.49
C LEU A 169 -0.49 -0.11 -6.04
N PHE A 170 0.36 -0.20 -5.03
CA PHE A 170 1.20 0.93 -4.62
C PHE A 170 2.14 1.36 -5.76
N LEU A 171 2.85 0.43 -6.38
CA LEU A 171 3.76 0.71 -7.49
C LEU A 171 3.05 1.33 -8.70
N ASP A 172 1.90 0.76 -9.10
CA ASP A 172 1.07 1.28 -10.19
C ASP A 172 0.60 2.72 -9.91
N SER A 173 0.24 3.00 -8.66
CA SER A 173 -0.13 4.36 -8.26
C SER A 173 1.05 5.34 -8.30
N MET A 174 2.24 4.92 -7.86
CA MET A 174 3.46 5.76 -7.94
C MET A 174 3.82 6.08 -9.40
N ASP A 175 3.70 5.11 -10.30
CA ASP A 175 3.92 5.34 -11.72
C ASP A 175 2.91 6.37 -12.28
N LYS A 176 1.63 6.29 -11.89
CA LYS A 176 0.60 7.26 -12.29
C LYS A 176 0.86 8.66 -11.72
N TRP A 177 1.16 8.78 -10.44
CA TRP A 177 1.55 10.04 -9.80
C TRP A 177 2.78 10.64 -10.51
N GLY A 178 3.77 9.81 -10.82
CA GLY A 178 5.00 10.23 -11.49
C GLY A 178 4.81 10.76 -12.90
N THR A 179 3.73 10.39 -13.59
CA THR A 179 3.44 10.96 -14.95
C THR A 179 2.93 12.40 -14.89
N VAL A 180 2.38 12.83 -13.74
CA VAL A 180 1.80 14.16 -13.56
C VAL A 180 2.76 15.10 -12.84
N TYR A 181 3.55 14.54 -11.93
CA TYR A 181 4.44 15.26 -11.05
C TYR A 181 5.91 14.78 -11.23
N GLU A 182 6.40 14.81 -12.47
CA GLU A 182 7.70 14.22 -12.86
C GLU A 182 8.86 14.72 -12.01
N GLU A 183 8.91 16.02 -11.73
CA GLU A 183 10.01 16.69 -11.01
C GLU A 183 9.71 16.95 -9.54
N LEU A 184 8.49 16.63 -9.08
CA LEU A 184 8.12 16.85 -7.69
C LEU A 184 8.90 15.90 -6.80
N LYS A 185 9.61 16.46 -5.83
CA LYS A 185 10.34 15.70 -4.82
C LYS A 185 9.60 15.72 -3.49
N ILE A 186 9.24 14.53 -3.04
CA ILE A 186 8.58 14.29 -1.77
C ILE A 186 9.64 14.13 -0.69
N PRO A 187 9.59 14.89 0.41
CA PRO A 187 10.45 14.65 1.55
C PRO A 187 10.16 13.28 2.17
N VAL A 188 11.19 12.46 2.33
CA VAL A 188 11.13 11.17 3.02
C VAL A 188 12.05 11.23 4.24
N PRO A 189 11.54 11.68 5.40
CA PRO A 189 12.34 11.95 6.59
C PRO A 189 13.14 10.75 7.06
N PHE A 190 12.55 9.56 7.04
CA PHE A 190 13.23 8.33 7.42
C PHE A 190 14.50 8.08 6.60
N MET A 191 14.42 8.26 5.28
CA MET A 191 15.56 8.07 4.37
C MET A 191 16.50 9.29 4.34
N LYS A 192 16.14 10.40 4.97
CA LYS A 192 16.85 11.69 4.91
C LYS A 192 17.09 12.16 3.47
N LYS A 193 16.12 11.94 2.60
CA LYS A 193 16.16 12.25 1.16
C LYS A 193 14.85 12.87 0.71
N ASN A 194 14.93 13.57 -0.42
CA ASN A 194 13.75 13.97 -1.19
C ASN A 194 13.71 13.09 -2.44
N LEU A 195 12.63 12.36 -2.67
CA LEU A 195 12.49 11.40 -3.76
C LEU A 195 11.36 11.81 -4.69
N THR A 196 11.56 11.62 -5.99
CA THR A 196 10.48 11.64 -6.98
C THR A 196 9.63 10.37 -6.86
N PHE A 197 8.43 10.38 -7.42
CA PHE A 197 7.57 9.18 -7.47
C PHE A 197 8.25 8.00 -8.14
N LYS A 198 9.02 8.26 -9.21
CA LYS A 198 9.81 7.25 -9.92
C LYS A 198 10.89 6.63 -9.01
N GLU A 199 11.57 7.45 -8.23
CA GLU A 199 12.58 6.97 -7.27
C GLU A 199 11.94 6.18 -6.13
N ILE A 200 10.76 6.62 -5.63
CA ILE A 200 9.97 5.88 -4.65
C ILE A 200 9.57 4.49 -5.21
N ALA A 201 9.03 4.45 -6.43
CA ALA A 201 8.67 3.20 -7.07
C ALA A 201 9.90 2.28 -7.25
N GLN A 202 11.05 2.84 -7.63
CA GLN A 202 12.29 2.07 -7.79
C GLN A 202 12.78 1.50 -6.45
N GLU A 203 12.70 2.26 -5.37
CA GLU A 203 13.06 1.80 -4.02
C GLU A 203 12.20 0.60 -3.61
N ILE A 204 10.89 0.67 -3.79
CA ILE A 204 9.99 -0.44 -3.44
C ILE A 204 10.24 -1.66 -4.34
N ARG A 205 10.42 -1.47 -5.67
CA ARG A 205 10.79 -2.58 -6.58
C ARG A 205 12.07 -3.26 -6.15
N GLN A 206 13.07 -2.50 -5.74
CA GLN A 206 14.33 -3.07 -5.27
C GLN A 206 14.14 -3.89 -3.99
N ARG A 207 13.34 -3.41 -3.04
CA ARG A 207 13.03 -4.13 -1.81
C ARG A 207 12.27 -5.43 -2.09
N ILE A 208 11.26 -5.41 -2.94
CA ILE A 208 10.54 -6.62 -3.36
C ILE A 208 11.50 -7.62 -4.05
N ARG A 209 12.38 -7.13 -4.91
CA ARG A 209 13.39 -7.96 -5.57
C ARG A 209 14.32 -8.66 -4.58
N ASN A 210 14.63 -8.05 -3.45
CA ASN A 210 15.48 -8.62 -2.42
C ASN A 210 14.93 -9.94 -1.83
N LEU A 211 13.65 -10.23 -1.98
CA LEU A 211 13.06 -11.53 -1.60
C LEU A 211 13.66 -12.70 -2.38
N PHE A 212 14.07 -12.46 -3.61
CA PHE A 212 14.47 -13.51 -4.59
C PHE A 212 15.96 -13.48 -4.92
N ILE A 213 16.72 -12.53 -4.39
CA ILE A 213 18.15 -12.40 -4.65
C ILE A 213 18.92 -12.85 -3.41
N PRO A 214 20.02 -13.60 -3.59
CA PRO A 214 20.88 -13.96 -2.49
C PRO A 214 21.36 -12.73 -1.69
N ASP A 215 21.26 -12.79 -0.39
CA ASP A 215 21.79 -11.80 0.54
C ASP A 215 23.34 -11.90 0.63
N ASN A 216 23.96 -11.12 1.50
CA ASN A 216 25.40 -11.11 1.71
C ASN A 216 25.96 -12.46 2.23
N ARG A 217 25.10 -13.35 2.72
CA ARG A 217 25.45 -14.72 3.15
C ARG A 217 25.20 -15.75 2.06
N GLY A 218 24.70 -15.33 0.89
CA GLY A 218 24.31 -16.19 -0.21
C GLY A 218 22.94 -16.86 -0.01
N GLU A 219 22.14 -16.42 0.95
CA GLU A 219 20.82 -16.95 1.24
C GLU A 219 19.74 -16.15 0.51
N ILE A 220 18.77 -16.86 -0.11
CA ILE A 220 17.58 -16.24 -0.71
C ILE A 220 16.54 -16.08 0.40
N PRO A 221 16.13 -14.84 0.78
CA PRO A 221 15.24 -14.62 1.92
C PRO A 221 13.92 -15.40 1.84
N SER A 222 13.28 -15.46 0.66
CA SER A 222 12.03 -16.19 0.49
C SER A 222 12.13 -17.71 0.73
N LEU A 223 13.33 -18.27 0.67
CA LEU A 223 13.61 -19.69 0.86
C LEU A 223 14.33 -20.00 2.18
N ALA A 224 14.51 -19.01 3.06
CA ALA A 224 15.41 -19.10 4.22
C ALA A 224 15.12 -20.30 5.15
N SER A 225 13.86 -20.65 5.39
CA SER A 225 13.45 -21.79 6.25
C SER A 225 13.37 -23.14 5.51
N PHE A 226 13.47 -23.14 4.18
CA PHE A 226 13.29 -24.36 3.39
C PHE A 226 14.62 -25.01 3.04
N THR A 227 15.22 -25.75 3.97
CA THR A 227 16.52 -26.44 3.78
C THR A 227 16.51 -27.39 2.58
N CYS A 228 15.36 -28.02 2.29
CA CYS A 228 15.21 -28.91 1.12
C CYS A 228 15.46 -28.21 -0.22
N PHE A 229 15.30 -26.89 -0.32
CA PHE A 229 15.58 -26.15 -1.54
C PHE A 229 17.02 -25.61 -1.58
N LYS A 230 17.65 -25.37 -0.43
CA LYS A 230 19.02 -24.84 -0.34
C LYS A 230 20.05 -25.85 -0.86
N ASP A 231 19.91 -27.13 -0.48
CA ASP A 231 20.89 -28.16 -0.71
C ASP A 231 20.64 -28.97 -1.99
N ASN A 232 19.55 -28.69 -2.70
CA ASN A 232 19.18 -29.45 -3.89
C ASN A 232 19.51 -28.70 -5.17
N SER A 233 20.45 -29.24 -5.95
CA SER A 233 20.86 -28.62 -7.22
C SER A 233 19.74 -28.43 -8.24
N LEU A 234 18.67 -29.21 -8.17
CA LEU A 234 17.52 -29.10 -9.05
C LEU A 234 16.70 -27.81 -8.77
N TRP A 235 16.68 -27.35 -7.51
CA TRP A 235 15.90 -26.18 -7.11
C TRP A 235 16.68 -24.87 -7.14
N LYS A 236 17.99 -24.92 -7.22
CA LYS A 236 18.90 -23.77 -7.11
C LYS A 236 18.61 -22.64 -8.11
N ASN A 237 17.99 -22.96 -9.25
CA ASN A 237 17.70 -22.01 -10.32
C ASN A 237 16.20 -21.67 -10.46
N TYR A 238 15.36 -22.12 -9.53
CA TYR A 238 13.93 -21.86 -9.55
C TYR A 238 13.52 -20.89 -8.47
N TYR A 239 12.60 -19.98 -8.82
CA TYR A 239 11.97 -19.08 -7.87
C TYR A 239 10.60 -19.64 -7.48
N LEU A 240 10.30 -19.57 -6.18
CA LEU A 240 8.99 -19.94 -5.65
C LEU A 240 8.21 -18.67 -5.29
N PHE A 241 7.00 -18.57 -5.79
CA PHE A 241 6.12 -17.45 -5.54
C PHE A 241 5.13 -17.82 -4.45
N PHE A 242 5.50 -17.50 -3.22
CA PHE A 242 4.66 -17.76 -2.05
C PHE A 242 3.44 -16.85 -2.00
N GLU A 243 2.44 -17.26 -1.25
CA GLU A 243 1.18 -16.52 -1.10
C GLU A 243 1.41 -15.13 -0.48
N TYR A 244 2.29 -15.06 0.53
CA TYR A 244 2.77 -13.84 1.16
C TYR A 244 4.16 -14.07 1.78
N PHE A 245 4.77 -13.00 2.30
CA PHE A 245 6.12 -13.06 2.82
C PHE A 245 6.20 -12.43 4.20
N ASN A 246 7.04 -12.98 5.06
CA ASN A 246 7.29 -12.43 6.39
C ASN A 246 7.76 -10.97 6.30
N GLY A 247 7.09 -10.08 7.03
CA GLY A 247 7.35 -8.64 6.99
C GLY A 247 8.73 -8.21 7.49
N ASP A 248 9.43 -9.05 8.23
CA ASP A 248 10.75 -8.74 8.79
C ASP A 248 11.87 -9.57 8.18
N SER A 249 11.66 -10.88 7.94
CA SER A 249 12.69 -11.79 7.41
C SER A 249 12.63 -12.00 5.90
N GLY A 250 11.50 -11.69 5.27
CA GLY A 250 11.27 -11.97 3.86
C GLY A 250 10.95 -13.44 3.55
N GLU A 251 10.85 -14.30 4.57
CA GLU A 251 10.53 -15.73 4.40
C GLU A 251 9.19 -15.90 3.69
N GLY A 252 9.13 -16.83 2.73
CA GLY A 252 7.90 -17.19 2.03
C GLY A 252 6.95 -17.98 2.91
N ILE A 253 5.66 -17.66 2.88
CA ILE A 253 4.63 -18.25 3.74
C ILE A 253 3.40 -18.60 2.89
N GLY A 254 2.65 -19.59 3.32
CA GLY A 254 1.48 -20.10 2.61
C GLY A 254 1.85 -20.97 1.41
N ALA A 255 1.01 -21.04 0.41
CA ALA A 255 1.25 -21.84 -0.79
C ALA A 255 2.44 -21.29 -1.60
N SER A 256 3.32 -22.19 -2.08
CA SER A 256 4.62 -21.82 -2.65
C SER A 256 4.63 -21.56 -4.17
N HIS A 257 3.47 -21.57 -4.83
CA HIS A 257 3.37 -21.43 -6.29
C HIS A 257 2.12 -20.65 -6.70
N GLN A 258 1.98 -19.45 -6.16
CA GLN A 258 0.88 -18.53 -6.43
C GLN A 258 1.15 -17.70 -7.70
N THR A 259 1.03 -18.35 -8.86
CA THR A 259 1.37 -17.74 -10.15
C THR A 259 0.41 -16.64 -10.61
N GLY A 260 -0.77 -16.53 -10.02
CA GLY A 260 -1.72 -15.45 -10.33
C GLY A 260 -1.76 -14.35 -9.27
N TRP A 261 -1.31 -14.66 -8.05
CA TRP A 261 -1.37 -13.76 -6.91
C TRP A 261 -0.03 -13.02 -6.66
N THR A 262 1.08 -13.72 -6.86
CA THR A 262 2.41 -13.21 -6.52
C THR A 262 3.32 -13.03 -7.74
N ALA A 263 3.12 -13.80 -8.81
CA ALA A 263 3.98 -13.77 -10.01
C ALA A 263 3.51 -12.75 -11.06
#